data_42e7ad4c8c062f36650bfd15329313ca
#
_entry.id   42e7ad4c8c062f36650bfd15329313ca
#
_cell.length_a   1.000
_cell.length_b   1.000
_cell.length_c   1.000
_cell.angle_alpha   90.00
_cell.angle_beta   90.00
_cell.angle_gamma   90.00
#
_symmetry.space_group_name_H-M   'P 1'
#
loop_
_entity.id
_entity.type
_entity.pdbx_description
1 polymer ?
#
loop_
_entity_poly.entity_id
_entity_poly.type
_entity_poly.pdbx_seq_one_letter_code
_entity_poly.pdbx_strand_id
1 'polypeptide(L)'
;MNSFFIKIMLFLVISHVSCSKSETDCCNKTEINTDNNIQQKAKVKIMPLGASRVQGARPNYESYRYELWKLLEESQYPFDFIGTQKDFANYPIADFDKDHEGRGGWTSSQINNNIDTWISQTGVPDIVLFSAPGGNDILTHQPYRQVLENIHSIIDKIQKHNPKVIIVLEKMAPGHSSFNTPNRKALFDVIHSDVEKIAQEQTTETSKVVVVDMANGFEDAFLADVLHYNSIGAKFVAQRYYHILTSFLEKE
;
A
#
# COMPACT_ATOMS: atom_id res chain seq x y z
N MET A 1 47.25 41.85 -4.36
CA MET A 1 48.69 41.63 -4.07
C MET A 1 48.85 40.20 -3.57
N ASN A 2 49.80 39.54 -4.18
CA ASN A 2 50.40 38.21 -3.90
C ASN A 2 49.62 36.93 -4.20
N SER A 3 49.96 36.49 -5.33
CA SER A 3 50.04 35.16 -5.92
C SER A 3 50.91 34.20 -5.08
N PHE A 4 50.47 32.90 -5.00
CA PHE A 4 51.41 31.79 -4.81
C PHE A 4 50.96 30.59 -5.65
N PHE A 5 51.73 30.32 -6.72
CA PHE A 5 51.71 29.09 -7.51
C PHE A 5 52.55 28.02 -6.79
N ILE A 6 52.03 26.79 -6.65
CA ILE A 6 52.86 25.64 -6.37
C ILE A 6 52.63 24.57 -7.44
N LYS A 7 53.73 24.31 -8.17
CA LYS A 7 53.89 23.23 -9.13
C LYS A 7 54.06 21.90 -8.39
N ILE A 8 53.35 20.88 -8.73
CA ILE A 8 53.63 19.49 -8.33
C ILE A 8 54.17 18.72 -9.54
N MET A 9 55.31 18.10 -9.31
CA MET A 9 56.18 17.40 -10.24
C MET A 9 55.73 15.93 -10.32
N LEU A 10 55.57 15.46 -11.57
CA LEU A 10 55.21 14.09 -11.93
C LEU A 10 56.46 13.20 -11.86
N PHE A 11 56.47 12.14 -11.07
CA PHE A 11 57.47 11.08 -11.13
C PHE A 11 56.87 9.82 -11.76
N LEU A 12 57.40 9.51 -12.94
CA LEU A 12 57.15 8.24 -13.65
C LEU A 12 58.22 7.25 -13.17
N VAL A 13 57.80 6.12 -12.60
CA VAL A 13 58.71 4.98 -12.37
C VAL A 13 58.28 3.83 -13.29
N ILE A 14 59.12 3.55 -14.25
CA ILE A 14 59.03 2.40 -15.15
C ILE A 14 59.87 1.27 -14.54
N SER A 15 59.29 0.19 -14.12
CA SER A 15 59.98 -1.03 -13.78
C SER A 15 59.70 -2.14 -14.82
N HIS A 16 60.72 -2.51 -15.52
CA HIS A 16 60.77 -3.69 -16.40
C HIS A 16 60.92 -4.95 -15.57
N VAL A 17 60.06 -5.95 -15.75
CA VAL A 17 60.34 -7.31 -15.27
C VAL A 17 60.28 -8.27 -16.45
N SER A 18 61.38 -8.99 -16.51
CA SER A 18 61.78 -9.96 -17.53
C SER A 18 60.97 -11.24 -17.45
N CYS A 19 60.73 -11.81 -18.61
CA CYS A 19 60.05 -13.09 -18.81
C CYS A 19 61.03 -14.24 -18.55
N SER A 20 60.63 -15.29 -17.80
CA SER A 20 61.21 -16.63 -17.91
C SER A 20 60.08 -17.65 -17.96
N LYS A 21 60.10 -18.44 -19.05
CA LYS A 21 59.26 -19.62 -19.29
C LYS A 21 59.69 -20.77 -18.39
N SER A 22 58.72 -21.49 -17.81
CA SER A 22 58.83 -22.92 -17.57
C SER A 22 57.45 -23.56 -17.74
N GLU A 23 57.42 -24.54 -18.62
CA GLU A 23 56.29 -25.41 -18.92
C GLU A 23 56.06 -26.39 -17.77
N THR A 24 54.80 -26.78 -17.66
CA THR A 24 54.16 -28.02 -17.25
C THR A 24 53.19 -27.79 -16.05
N ASP A 25 51.91 -27.87 -16.20
CA ASP A 25 51.08 -29.04 -15.99
C ASP A 25 49.58 -28.73 -16.22
N CYS A 26 48.95 -29.55 -17.01
CA CYS A 26 47.52 -29.54 -17.22
C CYS A 26 46.77 -30.05 -15.97
N CYS A 27 46.08 -29.19 -15.26
CA CYS A 27 44.96 -29.59 -14.43
C CYS A 27 43.76 -28.73 -14.77
N ASN A 28 42.88 -29.30 -15.57
CA ASN A 28 41.59 -28.77 -15.95
C ASN A 28 40.70 -28.73 -14.70
N LYS A 29 40.74 -27.64 -13.92
CA LYS A 29 39.72 -27.35 -12.95
C LYS A 29 38.61 -26.61 -13.67
N THR A 30 37.55 -27.33 -13.99
CA THR A 30 36.25 -26.77 -14.34
C THR A 30 35.77 -26.01 -13.13
N GLU A 31 35.98 -24.69 -13.09
CA GLU A 31 35.27 -23.82 -12.16
C GLU A 31 33.79 -23.85 -12.55
N ILE A 32 33.03 -24.60 -11.78
CA ILE A 32 31.58 -24.51 -11.81
C ILE A 32 31.23 -23.12 -11.23
N ASN A 33 31.09 -22.15 -12.13
CA ASN A 33 30.48 -20.86 -11.82
C ASN A 33 29.00 -21.14 -11.52
N THR A 34 28.69 -21.45 -10.26
CA THR A 34 27.35 -21.41 -9.75
C THR A 34 26.99 -19.93 -9.54
N ASP A 35 26.73 -19.23 -10.63
CA ASP A 35 25.96 -17.99 -10.57
C ASP A 35 24.56 -18.37 -10.10
N ASN A 36 24.39 -18.46 -8.77
CA ASN A 36 23.12 -18.42 -8.12
C ASN A 36 22.56 -17.00 -8.31
N ASN A 37 22.13 -16.69 -9.51
CA ASN A 37 21.30 -15.52 -9.79
C ASN A 37 19.92 -15.81 -9.18
N ILE A 38 19.82 -15.67 -7.85
CA ILE A 38 18.54 -15.61 -7.15
C ILE A 38 17.89 -14.33 -7.66
N GLN A 39 17.09 -14.46 -8.71
CA GLN A 39 16.30 -13.37 -9.25
C GLN A 39 15.29 -13.00 -8.19
N GLN A 40 15.63 -11.99 -7.36
CA GLN A 40 14.73 -11.50 -6.32
C GLN A 40 13.41 -11.10 -7.00
N LYS A 41 12.31 -11.73 -6.60
CA LYS A 41 10.99 -11.48 -7.16
C LYS A 41 10.63 -10.00 -6.96
N ALA A 42 10.09 -9.36 -7.98
CA ALA A 42 9.68 -7.97 -7.87
C ALA A 42 8.60 -7.83 -6.79
N LYS A 43 8.76 -6.85 -5.91
CA LYS A 43 7.78 -6.57 -4.86
C LYS A 43 6.45 -6.14 -5.45
N VAL A 44 5.36 -6.69 -4.91
CA VAL A 44 4.00 -6.29 -5.26
C VAL A 44 3.68 -4.93 -4.64
N LYS A 45 3.38 -3.93 -5.45
CA LYS A 45 3.05 -2.57 -4.98
C LYS A 45 1.61 -2.52 -4.48
N ILE A 46 1.44 -2.29 -3.20
CA ILE A 46 0.14 -2.20 -2.54
C ILE A 46 -0.10 -0.75 -2.13
N MET A 47 -1.18 -0.13 -2.60
CA MET A 47 -1.58 1.23 -2.22
C MET A 47 -2.71 1.19 -1.19
N PRO A 48 -2.45 1.47 0.11
CA PRO A 48 -3.50 1.72 1.09
C PRO A 48 -4.15 3.08 0.80
N LEU A 49 -5.36 3.09 0.22
CA LEU A 49 -6.09 4.27 -0.24
C LEU A 49 -7.30 4.54 0.65
N GLY A 50 -7.52 5.79 1.06
CA GLY A 50 -8.70 6.19 1.81
C GLY A 50 -8.52 7.45 2.66
N ALA A 51 -9.20 7.47 3.82
CA ALA A 51 -9.21 8.63 4.70
C ALA A 51 -8.47 8.38 6.04
N SER A 52 -9.04 8.84 7.15
CA SER A 52 -8.41 8.77 8.49
C SER A 52 -8.13 7.34 8.97
N ARG A 53 -8.98 6.37 8.63
CA ARG A 53 -8.77 4.95 8.98
C ARG A 53 -7.55 4.33 8.29
N VAL A 54 -7.17 4.87 7.12
CA VAL A 54 -5.91 4.54 6.45
C VAL A 54 -4.76 5.35 7.02
N GLN A 55 -4.93 6.66 7.21
CA GLN A 55 -3.89 7.54 7.73
C GLN A 55 -3.39 7.12 9.11
N GLY A 56 -4.31 6.86 10.05
CA GLY A 56 -3.96 6.70 11.46
C GLY A 56 -3.56 8.03 12.12
N ALA A 57 -3.53 8.04 13.45
CA ALA A 57 -3.03 9.18 14.24
C ALA A 57 -2.58 8.72 15.63
N ARG A 58 -1.56 7.86 15.71
CA ARG A 58 -1.00 7.41 16.98
C ARG A 58 -0.53 8.58 17.83
N PRO A 59 -0.76 8.55 19.16
CA PRO A 59 -1.38 7.46 19.92
C PRO A 59 -2.91 7.51 20.01
N ASN A 60 -3.58 8.48 19.36
CA ASN A 60 -5.01 8.71 19.53
C ASN A 60 -5.86 7.58 18.93
N TYR A 61 -5.51 7.12 17.73
CA TYR A 61 -6.15 5.99 17.07
C TYR A 61 -5.19 5.31 16.07
N GLU A 62 -5.51 4.08 15.72
CA GLU A 62 -4.66 3.24 14.87
C GLU A 62 -5.13 3.22 13.42
N SER A 63 -4.17 2.94 12.52
CA SER A 63 -4.45 2.40 11.19
C SER A 63 -4.19 0.89 11.19
N TYR A 64 -4.86 0.16 10.33
CA TYR A 64 -4.62 -1.28 10.11
C TYR A 64 -3.27 -1.58 9.48
N ARG A 65 -2.59 -0.60 8.86
CA ARG A 65 -1.40 -0.77 8.01
C ARG A 65 -0.25 -1.47 8.73
N TYR A 66 0.05 -1.07 9.98
CA TYR A 66 1.13 -1.69 10.75
C TYR A 66 0.85 -3.17 11.07
N GLU A 67 -0.37 -3.49 11.44
CA GLU A 67 -0.75 -4.87 11.74
C GLU A 67 -0.76 -5.74 10.46
N LEU A 68 -1.24 -5.19 9.34
CA LEU A 68 -1.20 -5.85 8.03
C LEU A 68 0.24 -6.07 7.54
N TRP A 69 1.08 -5.06 7.66
CA TRP A 69 2.50 -5.14 7.31
C TRP A 69 3.19 -6.30 8.05
N LYS A 70 2.97 -6.43 9.37
CA LYS A 70 3.52 -7.54 10.15
C LYS A 70 3.07 -8.91 9.62
N LEU A 71 1.79 -9.07 9.33
CA LEU A 71 1.26 -10.34 8.82
C LEU A 71 1.87 -10.70 7.46
N LEU A 72 2.09 -9.73 6.60
CA LEU A 72 2.72 -9.95 5.29
C LEU A 72 4.21 -10.27 5.41
N GLU A 73 4.96 -9.55 6.26
CA GLU A 73 6.37 -9.81 6.55
C GLU A 73 6.58 -11.20 7.21
N GLU A 74 5.80 -11.53 8.24
CA GLU A 74 5.85 -12.85 8.90
C GLU A 74 5.57 -14.00 7.92
N SER A 75 4.79 -13.73 6.88
CA SER A 75 4.45 -14.71 5.84
C SER A 75 5.39 -14.69 4.64
N GLN A 76 6.40 -13.83 4.65
CA GLN A 76 7.43 -13.71 3.60
C GLN A 76 6.85 -13.40 2.21
N TYR A 77 5.85 -12.53 2.12
CA TYR A 77 5.39 -12.01 0.85
C TYR A 77 6.27 -10.85 0.40
N PRO A 78 6.74 -10.81 -0.87
CA PRO A 78 7.46 -9.67 -1.42
C PRO A 78 6.48 -8.55 -1.76
N PHE A 79 6.35 -7.54 -0.91
CA PHE A 79 5.46 -6.40 -1.11
C PHE A 79 6.14 -5.06 -0.77
N ASP A 80 5.47 -3.98 -1.16
CA ASP A 80 5.89 -2.60 -0.95
C ASP A 80 4.64 -1.74 -0.79
N PHE A 81 4.46 -1.07 0.35
CA PHE A 81 3.39 -0.10 0.47
C PHE A 81 3.77 1.17 -0.29
N ILE A 82 2.87 1.68 -1.10
CA ILE A 82 3.10 2.92 -1.86
C ILE A 82 2.05 3.97 -1.55
N GLY A 83 2.45 5.23 -1.63
CA GLY A 83 1.59 6.38 -1.42
C GLY A 83 2.40 7.66 -1.25
N THR A 84 1.77 8.82 -1.45
CA THR A 84 2.42 10.12 -1.30
C THR A 84 2.48 10.60 0.15
N GLN A 85 1.80 9.90 1.05
CA GLN A 85 1.82 10.16 2.48
C GLN A 85 2.77 9.19 3.19
N LYS A 86 3.36 9.67 4.28
CA LYS A 86 4.23 8.88 5.14
C LYS A 86 3.81 9.06 6.60
N ASP A 87 3.67 7.96 7.32
CA ASP A 87 3.35 8.00 8.75
C ASP A 87 4.59 8.44 9.56
N PHE A 88 4.41 9.43 10.43
CA PHE A 88 5.49 9.93 11.29
C PHE A 88 5.45 9.37 12.71
N ALA A 89 4.47 8.53 13.05
CA ALA A 89 4.38 7.93 14.37
C ALA A 89 5.52 6.93 14.63
N ASN A 90 5.77 6.70 15.91
CA ASN A 90 6.72 5.68 16.35
C ASN A 90 6.01 4.32 16.41
N TYR A 91 6.69 3.31 15.85
CA TYR A 91 6.26 1.93 15.86
C TYR A 91 7.32 1.03 16.50
N PRO A 92 6.93 -0.09 17.15
CA PRO A 92 7.88 -1.01 17.80
C PRO A 92 8.90 -1.61 16.84
N ILE A 93 8.53 -1.84 15.56
CA ILE A 93 9.43 -2.33 14.53
C ILE A 93 9.82 -1.14 13.65
N ALA A 94 11.13 -0.83 13.63
CA ALA A 94 11.64 0.37 12.93
C ALA A 94 11.49 0.29 11.41
N ASP A 95 11.59 -0.92 10.86
CA ASP A 95 11.55 -1.18 9.41
C ASP A 95 10.12 -1.19 8.83
N PHE A 96 9.11 -0.87 9.64
CA PHE A 96 7.73 -0.75 9.16
C PHE A 96 7.65 0.21 7.99
N ASP A 97 7.14 -0.30 6.87
CA ASP A 97 6.84 0.51 5.69
C ASP A 97 5.68 1.46 5.97
N LYS A 98 5.99 2.76 6.02
CA LYS A 98 5.07 3.82 6.47
C LYS A 98 4.31 4.50 5.34
N ASP A 99 4.54 4.10 4.08
CA ASP A 99 3.94 4.76 2.93
C ASP A 99 2.45 4.42 2.79
N HIS A 100 1.64 5.41 2.37
CA HIS A 100 0.20 5.24 2.20
C HIS A 100 -0.44 6.40 1.43
N GLU A 101 -1.70 6.23 1.01
CA GLU A 101 -2.53 7.28 0.41
C GLU A 101 -3.79 7.55 1.23
N GLY A 102 -3.64 7.58 2.56
CA GLY A 102 -4.71 7.94 3.50
C GLY A 102 -4.67 9.41 3.86
N ARG A 103 -5.82 10.10 3.79
CA ARG A 103 -5.96 11.53 4.13
C ARG A 103 -7.18 11.76 5.01
N GLY A 104 -6.94 12.10 6.28
CA GLY A 104 -8.00 12.31 7.26
C GLY A 104 -9.06 13.32 6.81
N GLY A 105 -10.32 12.94 6.93
CA GLY A 105 -11.45 13.80 6.56
C GLY A 105 -11.78 13.89 5.06
N TRP A 106 -10.97 13.30 4.18
CA TRP A 106 -11.19 13.40 2.73
C TRP A 106 -12.43 12.65 2.26
N THR A 107 -13.14 13.29 1.34
CA THR A 107 -14.32 12.74 0.64
C THR A 107 -13.90 12.05 -0.66
N SER A 108 -14.82 11.28 -1.24
CA SER A 108 -14.61 10.63 -2.55
C SER A 108 -14.25 11.62 -3.65
N SER A 109 -14.84 12.82 -3.65
CA SER A 109 -14.52 13.87 -4.62
C SER A 109 -13.06 14.33 -4.53
N GLN A 110 -12.55 14.52 -3.31
CA GLN A 110 -11.15 14.92 -3.12
C GLN A 110 -10.19 13.83 -3.57
N ILE A 111 -10.48 12.56 -3.26
CA ILE A 111 -9.70 11.41 -3.73
C ILE A 111 -9.73 11.34 -5.26
N ASN A 112 -10.93 11.43 -5.87
CA ASN A 112 -11.11 11.38 -7.31
C ASN A 112 -10.30 12.45 -8.06
N ASN A 113 -10.24 13.66 -7.51
CA ASN A 113 -9.51 14.77 -8.12
C ASN A 113 -7.99 14.62 -8.07
N ASN A 114 -7.46 13.72 -7.22
CA ASN A 114 -6.02 13.63 -6.98
C ASN A 114 -5.39 12.27 -7.34
N ILE A 115 -6.17 11.21 -7.50
CA ILE A 115 -5.66 9.84 -7.65
C ILE A 115 -4.69 9.68 -8.83
N ASP A 116 -4.94 10.30 -9.98
CA ASP A 116 -4.04 10.27 -11.14
C ASP A 116 -2.66 10.87 -10.80
N THR A 117 -2.66 11.99 -10.07
CA THR A 117 -1.44 12.67 -9.64
C THR A 117 -0.64 11.78 -8.68
N TRP A 118 -1.30 11.15 -7.70
CA TRP A 118 -0.65 10.29 -6.72
C TRP A 118 -0.02 9.05 -7.37
N ILE A 119 -0.75 8.38 -8.26
CA ILE A 119 -0.19 7.24 -9.01
C ILE A 119 1.03 7.66 -9.84
N SER A 120 1.00 8.84 -10.44
CA SER A 120 2.14 9.36 -11.21
C SER A 120 3.37 9.65 -10.34
N GLN A 121 3.18 10.00 -9.06
CA GLN A 121 4.26 10.31 -8.11
C GLN A 121 4.86 9.08 -7.43
N THR A 122 4.04 8.06 -7.13
CA THR A 122 4.44 6.91 -6.32
C THR A 122 4.67 5.63 -7.12
N GLY A 123 4.29 5.67 -8.38
CA GLY A 123 4.27 4.51 -9.27
C GLY A 123 2.91 3.80 -9.28
N VAL A 124 2.74 2.98 -10.28
CA VAL A 124 1.48 2.30 -10.58
C VAL A 124 1.29 1.14 -9.59
N PRO A 125 0.17 1.05 -8.85
CA PRO A 125 -0.09 -0.04 -7.92
C PRO A 125 -0.46 -1.34 -8.65
N ASP A 126 -0.07 -2.47 -8.05
CA ASP A 126 -0.54 -3.80 -8.43
C ASP A 126 -1.83 -4.15 -7.66
N ILE A 127 -1.92 -3.68 -6.41
CA ILE A 127 -3.10 -3.86 -5.56
C ILE A 127 -3.46 -2.52 -4.91
N VAL A 128 -4.75 -2.19 -4.84
CA VAL A 128 -5.27 -1.04 -4.10
C VAL A 128 -6.21 -1.51 -3.01
N LEU A 129 -5.96 -1.10 -1.75
CA LEU A 129 -6.85 -1.32 -0.63
C LEU A 129 -7.72 -0.06 -0.46
N PHE A 130 -8.87 -0.01 -1.12
CA PHE A 130 -9.75 1.15 -1.08
C PHE A 130 -10.66 1.07 0.14
N SER A 131 -10.19 1.69 1.22
CA SER A 131 -10.83 1.66 2.53
C SER A 131 -11.93 2.69 2.66
N ALA A 132 -13.05 2.28 3.24
CA ALA A 132 -14.22 3.08 3.61
C ALA A 132 -14.68 4.06 2.51
N PRO A 133 -14.91 3.59 1.25
CA PRO A 133 -15.34 4.46 0.16
C PRO A 133 -16.64 5.18 0.50
N GLY A 134 -16.66 6.51 0.36
CA GLY A 134 -17.82 7.34 0.65
C GLY A 134 -18.14 7.57 2.14
N GLY A 135 -17.33 7.07 3.08
CA GLY A 135 -17.59 7.23 4.51
C GLY A 135 -17.68 8.70 4.94
N ASN A 136 -16.71 9.52 4.61
CA ASN A 136 -16.74 10.96 4.92
C ASN A 136 -17.80 11.72 4.13
N ASP A 137 -18.14 11.25 2.94
CA ASP A 137 -19.23 11.85 2.15
C ASP A 137 -20.57 11.74 2.88
N ILE A 138 -20.86 10.56 3.47
CA ILE A 138 -22.05 10.36 4.30
C ILE A 138 -22.02 11.29 5.52
N LEU A 139 -20.88 11.41 6.18
CA LEU A 139 -20.72 12.25 7.38
C LEU A 139 -20.87 13.75 7.07
N THR A 140 -20.49 14.17 5.89
CA THR A 140 -20.57 15.57 5.42
C THR A 140 -21.79 15.86 4.55
N HIS A 141 -22.74 14.91 4.49
CA HIS A 141 -24.01 15.03 3.76
C HIS A 141 -23.83 15.33 2.26
N GLN A 142 -22.81 14.72 1.61
CA GLN A 142 -22.64 14.86 0.17
C GLN A 142 -23.79 14.19 -0.59
N PRO A 143 -24.16 14.69 -1.78
CA PRO A 143 -25.18 14.07 -2.61
C PRO A 143 -24.79 12.61 -2.95
N TYR A 144 -25.58 11.64 -2.49
CA TYR A 144 -25.23 10.22 -2.56
C TYR A 144 -24.92 9.72 -3.99
N ARG A 145 -25.68 10.19 -4.98
CA ARG A 145 -25.40 9.89 -6.40
C ARG A 145 -23.97 10.28 -6.80
N GLN A 146 -23.53 11.48 -6.38
CA GLN A 146 -22.19 11.96 -6.68
C GLN A 146 -21.11 11.12 -5.99
N VAL A 147 -21.41 10.58 -4.79
CA VAL A 147 -20.50 9.66 -4.09
C VAL A 147 -20.25 8.42 -4.92
N LEU A 148 -21.30 7.79 -5.44
CA LEU A 148 -21.18 6.60 -6.30
C LEU A 148 -20.42 6.91 -7.58
N GLU A 149 -20.75 8.00 -8.28
CA GLU A 149 -20.05 8.45 -9.49
C GLU A 149 -18.56 8.67 -9.22
N ASN A 150 -18.19 9.23 -8.07
CA ASN A 150 -16.80 9.41 -7.69
C ASN A 150 -16.09 8.06 -7.43
N ILE A 151 -16.74 7.11 -6.75
CA ILE A 151 -16.15 5.79 -6.48
C ILE A 151 -15.88 5.06 -7.80
N HIS A 152 -16.84 5.04 -8.73
CA HIS A 152 -16.65 4.49 -10.07
C HIS A 152 -15.47 5.17 -10.79
N SER A 153 -15.45 6.50 -10.82
CA SER A 153 -14.40 7.27 -11.48
C SER A 153 -13.00 7.00 -10.88
N ILE A 154 -12.88 6.82 -9.56
CA ILE A 154 -11.62 6.46 -8.91
C ILE A 154 -11.14 5.10 -9.41
N ILE A 155 -12.04 4.11 -9.47
CA ILE A 155 -11.73 2.76 -9.94
C ILE A 155 -11.31 2.79 -11.41
N ASP A 156 -12.08 3.47 -12.27
CA ASP A 156 -11.77 3.64 -13.71
C ASP A 156 -10.38 4.24 -13.93
N LYS A 157 -10.03 5.27 -13.17
CA LYS A 157 -8.71 5.90 -13.24
C LYS A 157 -7.59 4.95 -12.84
N ILE A 158 -7.76 4.22 -11.74
CA ILE A 158 -6.77 3.23 -11.28
C ILE A 158 -6.58 2.14 -12.34
N GLN A 159 -7.68 1.59 -12.88
CA GLN A 159 -7.64 0.57 -13.93
C GLN A 159 -7.03 1.09 -15.25
N LYS A 160 -7.22 2.38 -15.55
CA LYS A 160 -6.56 3.02 -16.70
C LYS A 160 -5.05 3.03 -16.58
N HIS A 161 -4.51 3.25 -15.36
CA HIS A 161 -3.07 3.19 -15.11
C HIS A 161 -2.53 1.75 -15.10
N ASN A 162 -3.30 0.81 -14.56
CA ASN A 162 -2.97 -0.62 -14.54
C ASN A 162 -4.20 -1.48 -14.88
N PRO A 163 -4.34 -1.93 -16.14
CA PRO A 163 -5.45 -2.80 -16.54
C PRO A 163 -5.49 -4.18 -15.86
N LYS A 164 -4.47 -4.50 -15.05
CA LYS A 164 -4.38 -5.76 -14.28
C LYS A 164 -4.46 -5.54 -12.78
N VAL A 165 -4.71 -4.32 -12.33
CA VAL A 165 -4.80 -3.99 -10.91
C VAL A 165 -5.86 -4.83 -10.20
N ILE A 166 -5.57 -5.21 -8.96
CA ILE A 166 -6.55 -5.79 -8.05
C ILE A 166 -7.00 -4.68 -7.10
N ILE A 167 -8.30 -4.43 -7.03
CA ILE A 167 -8.86 -3.44 -6.11
C ILE A 167 -9.66 -4.18 -5.05
N VAL A 168 -9.23 -4.06 -3.80
CA VAL A 168 -9.95 -4.58 -2.64
C VAL A 168 -10.82 -3.45 -2.10
N LEU A 169 -12.12 -3.53 -2.40
CA LEU A 169 -13.12 -2.52 -2.05
C LEU A 169 -13.77 -2.87 -0.71
N GLU A 170 -13.72 -1.96 0.24
CA GLU A 170 -14.16 -2.22 1.61
C GLU A 170 -15.66 -1.96 1.81
N LYS A 171 -16.41 -2.97 2.29
CA LYS A 171 -17.64 -2.73 3.06
C LYS A 171 -17.21 -2.26 4.45
N MET A 172 -17.30 -0.95 4.67
CA MET A 172 -16.65 -0.30 5.81
C MET A 172 -17.17 -0.78 7.16
N ALA A 173 -16.25 -0.90 8.13
CA ALA A 173 -16.62 -1.12 9.53
C ALA A 173 -17.54 -0.02 10.04
N PRO A 174 -18.56 -0.34 10.85
CA PRO A 174 -19.47 0.67 11.40
C PRO A 174 -18.73 1.63 12.35
N GLY A 175 -19.33 2.77 12.60
CA GLY A 175 -18.98 3.58 13.75
C GLY A 175 -19.57 3.01 15.04
N HIS A 176 -19.22 3.59 16.18
CA HIS A 176 -19.74 3.22 17.49
C HIS A 176 -21.29 3.25 17.51
N SER A 177 -21.92 2.34 18.22
CA SER A 177 -23.39 2.22 18.28
C SER A 177 -24.07 3.52 18.71
N SER A 178 -23.49 4.28 19.63
CA SER A 178 -23.98 5.59 20.04
C SER A 178 -23.92 6.66 18.94
N PHE A 179 -23.08 6.48 17.94
CA PHE A 179 -22.94 7.36 16.78
C PHE A 179 -23.89 6.97 15.65
N ASN A 180 -24.28 5.71 15.56
CA ASN A 180 -25.11 5.16 14.49
C ASN A 180 -26.60 5.40 14.74
N THR A 181 -27.10 6.60 14.38
CA THR A 181 -28.53 6.85 14.33
C THR A 181 -29.20 5.92 13.30
N PRO A 182 -30.52 5.63 13.41
CA PRO A 182 -31.25 4.81 12.43
C PRO A 182 -31.04 5.28 10.98
N ASN A 183 -31.08 6.60 10.73
CA ASN A 183 -30.86 7.15 9.39
C ASN A 183 -29.44 6.91 8.89
N ARG A 184 -28.44 7.06 9.76
CA ARG A 184 -27.04 6.83 9.40
C ARG A 184 -26.79 5.36 9.12
N LYS A 185 -27.35 4.47 9.95
CA LYS A 185 -27.28 3.03 9.71
C LYS A 185 -27.88 2.66 8.35
N ALA A 186 -29.06 3.19 8.02
CA ALA A 186 -29.70 2.94 6.73
C ALA A 186 -28.82 3.39 5.54
N LEU A 187 -28.13 4.52 5.65
CA LEU A 187 -27.18 4.99 4.63
C LEU A 187 -25.97 4.04 4.49
N PHE A 188 -25.44 3.53 5.60
CA PHE A 188 -24.36 2.54 5.56
C PHE A 188 -24.82 1.21 4.97
N ASP A 189 -26.04 0.75 5.26
CA ASP A 189 -26.60 -0.46 4.66
C ASP A 189 -26.74 -0.30 3.12
N VAL A 190 -27.13 0.88 2.65
CA VAL A 190 -27.22 1.19 1.22
C VAL A 190 -25.85 1.18 0.57
N ILE A 191 -24.86 1.88 1.14
CA ILE A 191 -23.52 1.94 0.52
C ILE A 191 -22.84 0.56 0.53
N HIS A 192 -23.09 -0.29 1.53
CA HIS A 192 -22.60 -1.67 1.55
C HIS A 192 -23.16 -2.49 0.39
N SER A 193 -24.46 -2.33 0.09
CA SER A 193 -25.08 -2.97 -1.07
C SER A 193 -24.51 -2.44 -2.39
N ASP A 194 -24.26 -1.13 -2.49
CA ASP A 194 -23.71 -0.53 -3.68
C ASP A 194 -22.24 -0.88 -3.90
N VAL A 195 -21.45 -1.02 -2.83
CA VAL A 195 -20.06 -1.55 -2.91
C VAL A 195 -20.01 -2.92 -3.57
N GLU A 196 -20.96 -3.82 -3.25
CA GLU A 196 -21.05 -5.13 -3.90
C GLU A 196 -21.40 -5.03 -5.40
N LYS A 197 -22.32 -4.14 -5.76
CA LYS A 197 -22.66 -3.88 -7.17
C LYS A 197 -21.49 -3.26 -7.93
N ILE A 198 -20.85 -2.24 -7.36
CA ILE A 198 -19.68 -1.59 -7.95
C ILE A 198 -18.58 -2.62 -8.21
N ALA A 199 -18.31 -3.52 -7.26
CA ALA A 199 -17.30 -4.56 -7.46
C ALA A 199 -17.63 -5.49 -8.64
N GLN A 200 -18.91 -5.86 -8.80
CA GLN A 200 -19.37 -6.67 -9.95
C GLN A 200 -19.25 -5.90 -11.27
N GLU A 201 -19.72 -4.65 -11.31
CA GLU A 201 -19.73 -3.80 -12.51
C GLU A 201 -18.34 -3.39 -12.97
N GLN A 202 -17.41 -3.16 -12.02
CA GLN A 202 -16.04 -2.71 -12.28
C GLN A 202 -15.03 -3.84 -12.48
N THR A 203 -15.39 -5.09 -12.20
CA THR A 203 -14.53 -6.24 -12.51
C THR A 203 -14.50 -6.46 -14.02
N THR A 204 -13.28 -6.51 -14.58
CA THR A 204 -13.03 -6.80 -15.99
C THR A 204 -12.37 -8.18 -16.15
N GLU A 205 -12.07 -8.58 -17.38
CA GLU A 205 -11.34 -9.83 -17.65
C GLU A 205 -9.94 -9.83 -17.00
N THR A 206 -9.30 -8.67 -16.91
CA THR A 206 -7.91 -8.54 -16.46
C THR A 206 -7.77 -7.90 -15.08
N SER A 207 -8.67 -7.00 -14.67
CA SER A 207 -8.67 -6.33 -13.37
C SER A 207 -9.81 -6.86 -12.50
N LYS A 208 -9.49 -7.24 -11.28
CA LYS A 208 -10.48 -7.74 -10.31
C LYS A 208 -10.79 -6.66 -9.27
N VAL A 209 -12.09 -6.39 -9.08
CA VAL A 209 -12.58 -5.61 -7.94
C VAL A 209 -13.25 -6.59 -6.99
N VAL A 210 -12.67 -6.80 -5.82
CA VAL A 210 -13.14 -7.77 -4.82
C VAL A 210 -13.58 -7.05 -3.56
N VAL A 211 -14.63 -7.55 -2.93
CA VAL A 211 -15.16 -6.94 -1.70
C VAL A 211 -14.54 -7.60 -0.48
N VAL A 212 -14.13 -6.77 0.48
CA VAL A 212 -13.80 -7.20 1.84
C VAL A 212 -14.82 -6.64 2.83
N ASP A 213 -15.44 -7.51 3.61
CA ASP A 213 -16.47 -7.11 4.60
C ASP A 213 -15.81 -6.82 5.95
N MET A 214 -15.70 -5.54 6.31
CA MET A 214 -15.21 -5.10 7.62
C MET A 214 -16.33 -4.90 8.63
N ALA A 215 -17.59 -5.00 8.22
CA ALA A 215 -18.73 -4.75 9.09
C ALA A 215 -19.15 -5.98 9.89
N ASN A 216 -19.11 -7.15 9.27
CA ASN A 216 -19.54 -8.39 9.93
C ASN A 216 -18.61 -8.74 11.10
N GLY A 217 -19.16 -8.83 12.33
CA GLY A 217 -18.41 -9.13 13.56
C GLY A 217 -17.56 -7.97 14.08
N PHE A 218 -17.73 -6.74 13.56
CA PHE A 218 -17.10 -5.54 14.13
C PHE A 218 -17.86 -5.05 15.36
N GLU A 219 -17.17 -4.71 16.41
CA GLU A 219 -17.74 -4.32 17.71
C GLU A 219 -17.29 -2.93 18.15
N ASP A 220 -18.10 -2.27 18.99
CA ASP A 220 -17.77 -0.97 19.58
C ASP A 220 -16.44 -0.98 20.34
N ALA A 221 -16.10 -2.11 20.96
CA ALA A 221 -14.83 -2.32 21.67
C ALA A 221 -13.58 -2.24 20.77
N PHE A 222 -13.75 -2.23 19.45
CA PHE A 222 -12.67 -2.12 18.47
C PHE A 222 -12.33 -0.66 18.10
N LEU A 223 -13.05 0.29 18.68
CA LEU A 223 -12.92 1.71 18.40
C LEU A 223 -12.16 2.44 19.51
N ALA A 224 -11.34 3.41 19.15
CA ALA A 224 -10.68 4.36 20.03
C ALA A 224 -11.57 5.56 20.34
N ASP A 225 -12.43 5.92 19.40
CA ASP A 225 -13.45 6.94 19.51
C ASP A 225 -14.73 6.48 18.77
N VAL A 226 -15.60 7.38 18.35
CA VAL A 226 -16.85 7.00 17.67
C VAL A 226 -16.66 6.45 16.25
N LEU A 227 -15.45 6.56 15.66
CA LEU A 227 -15.18 6.19 14.25
C LEU A 227 -13.88 5.46 14.03
N HIS A 228 -12.84 5.75 14.81
CA HIS A 228 -11.48 5.31 14.50
C HIS A 228 -11.09 4.07 15.30
N TYR A 229 -10.23 3.26 14.72
CA TYR A 229 -9.79 1.99 15.31
C TYR A 229 -8.88 2.21 16.52
N ASN A 230 -9.05 1.39 17.55
CA ASN A 230 -8.00 1.10 18.53
C ASN A 230 -7.11 -0.04 18.02
N SER A 231 -6.18 -0.51 18.84
CA SER A 231 -5.27 -1.60 18.46
C SER A 231 -5.97 -2.93 18.15
N ILE A 232 -7.12 -3.20 18.77
CA ILE A 232 -7.90 -4.42 18.51
C ILE A 232 -8.60 -4.31 17.15
N GLY A 233 -9.26 -3.18 16.89
CA GLY A 233 -9.89 -2.91 15.60
C GLY A 233 -8.91 -2.88 14.42
N ALA A 234 -7.74 -2.29 14.64
CA ALA A 234 -6.68 -2.30 13.64
C ALA A 234 -6.24 -3.73 13.27
N LYS A 235 -6.08 -4.62 14.25
CA LYS A 235 -5.77 -6.04 14.04
C LYS A 235 -6.90 -6.76 13.31
N PHE A 236 -8.14 -6.52 13.71
CA PHE A 236 -9.31 -7.13 13.06
C PHE A 236 -9.38 -6.78 11.57
N VAL A 237 -9.22 -5.51 11.23
CA VAL A 237 -9.24 -5.03 9.83
C VAL A 237 -8.03 -5.58 9.05
N ALA A 238 -6.84 -5.57 9.66
CA ALA A 238 -5.62 -6.11 9.06
C ALA A 238 -5.76 -7.59 8.70
N GLN A 239 -6.32 -8.41 9.59
CA GLN A 239 -6.54 -9.84 9.34
C GLN A 239 -7.48 -10.10 8.17
N ARG A 240 -8.50 -9.28 7.97
CA ARG A 240 -9.43 -9.40 6.84
C ARG A 240 -8.77 -9.02 5.52
N TYR A 241 -8.02 -7.92 5.50
CA TYR A 241 -7.21 -7.59 4.32
C TYR A 241 -6.18 -8.68 4.02
N TYR A 242 -5.46 -9.15 5.04
CA TYR A 242 -4.48 -10.22 4.88
C TYR A 242 -5.12 -11.47 4.25
N HIS A 243 -6.27 -11.91 4.74
CA HIS A 243 -6.96 -13.09 4.21
C HIS A 243 -7.31 -12.93 2.72
N ILE A 244 -7.77 -11.77 2.29
CA ILE A 244 -8.04 -11.50 0.86
C ILE A 244 -6.74 -11.46 0.06
N LEU A 245 -5.71 -10.77 0.57
CA LEU A 245 -4.44 -10.61 -0.12
C LEU A 245 -3.71 -11.93 -0.38
N THR A 246 -3.82 -12.91 0.52
CA THR A 246 -3.21 -14.25 0.33
C THR A 246 -3.71 -14.98 -0.91
N SER A 247 -4.85 -14.57 -1.49
CA SER A 247 -5.37 -15.13 -2.74
C SER A 247 -4.71 -14.54 -3.99
N PHE A 248 -3.93 -13.45 -3.85
CA PHE A 248 -3.32 -12.71 -4.94
C PHE A 248 -1.80 -12.59 -4.82
N LEU A 249 -1.25 -12.80 -3.62
CA LEU A 249 0.18 -12.73 -3.36
C LEU A 249 0.78 -14.13 -3.47
N GLU A 250 1.93 -14.21 -4.12
CA GLU A 250 2.74 -15.42 -4.19
C GLU A 250 3.96 -15.26 -3.28
N LYS A 251 4.27 -16.30 -2.52
CA LYS A 251 5.49 -16.35 -1.68
C LYS A 251 6.74 -16.49 -2.53
N GLU A 252 7.87 -16.08 -1.97
CA GLU A 252 9.20 -16.36 -2.51
C GLU A 252 9.54 -17.87 -2.42
#